data_898e614c68e77134253bd358e7f98f94
#
_entry.id   898e614c68e77134253bd358e7f98f94
#
_cell.length_a   1.000
_cell.length_b   1.000
_cell.length_c   1.000
_cell.angle_alpha   90.00
_cell.angle_beta   90.00
_cell.angle_gamma   90.00
#
_symmetry.space_group_name_H-M   'P 1'
#
loop_
_entity.id
_entity.type
_entity.pdbx_description
1 polymer ?
#
loop_
_entity_poly.entity_id
_entity_poly.type
_entity_poly.pdbx_seq_one_letter_code
_entity_poly.pdbx_strand_id
1 'polypeptide(L)'
;MNNKKAVLIVVDSCGAGALPDAKDFGDEGVNTISNLAKATGGVNLPNMEKMGLGNITDIEGVSKVDNAIGYYGKSMEKSKAKDTTTGHWEIAGLISKKPFNTYPNGFPQNTIEAIEKMSGRKVVCNKPYSGTEVIDDYADEQLKNGSLIVYTSADSVLQIAAHEEIISIEELYKICEKSLEICNQLSPVARVIARPYLGEKGNYKRTERRHDYSVPPSGETMLDRISKNNLPVIGIGKTSDIFAGVGITENRKTNKNNLDGIEKTIKAIKEIESGLIFTNLVDFDMLYGHRRDAKGYKNALEEFDKYIPEMIENLNEEDLFIITADHGCDPTYKGSDHTREY
;
A
#
# COMPACT_ATOMS: atom_id res chain seq x y z
N MET A 1 -21.98 26.64 6.63
CA MET A 1 -20.59 26.12 6.63
C MET A 1 -20.18 26.03 5.15
N ASN A 2 -19.01 26.55 4.80
CA ASN A 2 -18.57 26.38 3.41
C ASN A 2 -18.36 24.87 3.14
N ASN A 3 -19.15 24.33 2.22
CA ASN A 3 -19.04 22.93 1.81
C ASN A 3 -17.78 22.79 0.97
N LYS A 4 -16.67 22.32 1.59
CA LYS A 4 -15.39 22.08 0.93
C LYS A 4 -15.00 20.63 1.06
N LYS A 5 -14.58 20.04 -0.03
CA LYS A 5 -14.02 18.67 -0.02
C LYS A 5 -12.57 18.66 -0.49
N ALA A 6 -11.82 17.72 0.02
CA ALA A 6 -10.48 17.40 -0.45
C ALA A 6 -10.48 16.01 -1.08
N VAL A 7 -9.87 15.91 -2.24
CA VAL A 7 -9.62 14.64 -2.95
C VAL A 7 -8.13 14.41 -2.96
N LEU A 8 -7.68 13.37 -2.30
CA LEU A 8 -6.28 12.96 -2.22
C LEU A 8 -6.12 11.59 -2.88
N ILE A 9 -5.39 11.57 -3.97
CA ILE A 9 -5.10 10.34 -4.74
C ILE A 9 -3.63 10.02 -4.60
N VAL A 10 -3.34 8.84 -4.03
CA VAL A 10 -2.00 8.28 -4.01
C VAL A 10 -1.85 7.33 -5.20
N VAL A 11 -0.97 7.71 -6.13
CA VAL A 11 -0.46 6.85 -7.18
C VAL A 11 0.66 6.04 -6.55
N ASP A 12 0.30 4.88 -5.99
CA ASP A 12 1.16 4.07 -5.12
C ASP A 12 2.50 3.78 -5.80
N SER A 13 3.60 4.11 -5.13
CA SER A 13 4.96 3.95 -5.61
C SER A 13 5.43 4.85 -6.77
N CYS A 14 4.71 5.90 -7.17
CA CYS A 14 5.10 6.78 -8.28
C CYS A 14 6.06 7.90 -7.83
N GLY A 15 7.23 7.55 -7.29
CA GLY A 15 8.24 8.51 -6.85
C GLY A 15 8.84 9.36 -7.99
N ALA A 16 9.35 10.53 -7.61
CA ALA A 16 9.88 11.56 -8.53
C ALA A 16 11.34 11.96 -8.23
N GLY A 17 12.18 10.95 -8.05
CA GLY A 17 13.63 11.08 -7.88
C GLY A 17 14.11 10.85 -6.45
N ALA A 18 15.34 10.38 -6.34
CA ALA A 18 15.97 9.98 -5.09
C ALA A 18 15.94 11.08 -4.03
N LEU A 19 15.56 10.72 -2.80
CA LEU A 19 15.70 11.58 -1.64
C LEU A 19 17.20 11.78 -1.28
N PRO A 20 17.56 12.83 -0.54
CA PRO A 20 18.95 13.07 -0.14
C PRO A 20 19.56 11.92 0.69
N ASP A 21 18.74 11.16 1.41
CA ASP A 21 19.14 9.99 2.20
C ASP A 21 18.96 8.65 1.46
N ALA A 22 18.60 8.66 0.18
CA ALA A 22 18.41 7.44 -0.63
C ALA A 22 19.62 6.51 -0.63
N LYS A 23 20.84 7.06 -0.51
CA LYS A 23 22.08 6.31 -0.37
C LYS A 23 22.06 5.35 0.83
N ASP A 24 21.49 5.77 1.95
CA ASP A 24 21.42 4.97 3.17
C ASP A 24 20.49 3.75 3.01
N PHE A 25 19.62 3.79 2.01
CA PHE A 25 18.71 2.73 1.60
C PHE A 25 19.21 1.91 0.39
N GLY A 26 20.36 2.29 -0.19
CA GLY A 26 20.90 1.68 -1.39
C GLY A 26 20.17 2.07 -2.69
N ASP A 27 19.44 3.18 -2.67
CA ASP A 27 18.55 3.64 -3.72
C ASP A 27 19.11 4.86 -4.49
N GLU A 28 20.43 4.91 -4.67
CA GLU A 28 21.05 6.00 -5.44
C GLU A 28 20.64 5.97 -6.91
N GLY A 29 20.19 7.11 -7.44
CA GLY A 29 19.85 7.27 -8.86
C GLY A 29 18.45 6.76 -9.24
N VAL A 30 17.62 6.36 -8.27
CA VAL A 30 16.22 6.03 -8.51
C VAL A 30 15.42 7.25 -8.94
N ASN A 31 14.49 7.04 -9.83
CA ASN A 31 13.49 8.02 -10.23
C ASN A 31 12.40 7.27 -10.99
N THR A 32 11.42 6.78 -10.25
CA THR A 32 10.40 5.89 -10.78
C THR A 32 9.79 6.44 -12.07
N ILE A 33 9.24 7.65 -12.05
CA ILE A 33 8.54 8.20 -13.21
C ILE A 33 9.48 8.55 -14.37
N SER A 34 10.67 9.11 -14.09
CA SER A 34 11.61 9.49 -15.15
C SER A 34 12.28 8.28 -15.82
N ASN A 35 12.70 7.31 -15.01
CA ASN A 35 13.37 6.11 -15.51
C ASN A 35 12.39 5.22 -16.29
N LEU A 36 11.16 5.09 -15.79
CA LEU A 36 10.04 4.46 -16.48
C LEU A 36 9.80 5.09 -17.86
N ALA A 37 9.70 6.43 -17.94
CA ALA A 37 9.47 7.14 -19.18
C ALA A 37 10.59 6.87 -20.18
N LYS A 38 11.86 6.95 -19.77
CA LYS A 38 13.03 6.62 -20.59
C LYS A 38 13.00 5.20 -21.10
N ALA A 39 12.70 4.23 -20.23
CA ALA A 39 12.71 2.81 -20.58
C ALA A 39 11.60 2.43 -21.57
N THR A 40 10.53 3.23 -21.66
CA THR A 40 9.36 2.97 -22.50
C THR A 40 9.24 3.90 -23.72
N GLY A 41 10.26 4.75 -23.97
CA GLY A 41 10.26 5.70 -25.08
C GLY A 41 9.28 6.87 -24.91
N GLY A 42 9.13 7.32 -23.67
CA GLY A 42 8.25 8.41 -23.27
C GLY A 42 6.89 8.00 -22.77
N VAL A 43 6.24 8.87 -22.00
CA VAL A 43 4.86 8.72 -21.50
C VAL A 43 3.99 9.88 -22.00
N ASN A 44 2.70 9.63 -22.20
CA ASN A 44 1.75 10.64 -22.67
C ASN A 44 0.77 11.00 -21.54
N LEU A 45 1.06 12.07 -20.79
CA LEU A 45 0.32 12.51 -19.61
C LEU A 45 -0.14 13.99 -19.75
N PRO A 46 -0.98 14.32 -20.75
CA PRO A 46 -1.28 15.71 -21.10
C PRO A 46 -2.00 16.49 -19.98
N ASN A 47 -2.72 15.82 -19.08
CA ASN A 47 -3.43 16.49 -17.98
C ASN A 47 -2.48 16.75 -16.81
N MET A 48 -1.67 15.76 -16.41
CA MET A 48 -0.62 15.97 -15.41
C MET A 48 0.48 16.95 -15.91
N GLU A 49 0.78 16.98 -17.21
CA GLU A 49 1.66 17.99 -17.81
C GLU A 49 1.11 19.39 -17.54
N LYS A 50 -0.16 19.66 -17.85
CA LYS A 50 -0.83 20.95 -17.56
C LYS A 50 -0.82 21.30 -16.07
N MET A 51 -0.86 20.31 -15.19
CA MET A 51 -0.76 20.50 -13.73
C MET A 51 0.67 20.81 -13.27
N GLY A 52 1.67 20.67 -14.14
CA GLY A 52 3.07 21.01 -13.85
C GLY A 52 3.96 19.81 -13.51
N LEU A 53 3.57 18.58 -13.83
CA LEU A 53 4.36 17.39 -13.52
C LEU A 53 5.79 17.47 -14.12
N GLY A 54 5.93 17.95 -15.35
CA GLY A 54 7.24 18.14 -16.02
C GLY A 54 8.14 19.18 -15.34
N ASN A 55 7.60 20.03 -14.47
CA ASN A 55 8.38 21.01 -13.69
C ASN A 55 8.97 20.38 -12.41
N ILE A 56 8.46 19.20 -11.98
CA ILE A 56 8.95 18.50 -10.80
C ILE A 56 10.25 17.75 -11.10
N THR A 57 10.29 17.01 -12.22
CA THR A 57 11.44 16.23 -12.69
C THR A 57 11.38 16.09 -14.21
N ASP A 58 12.51 15.83 -14.85
CA ASP A 58 12.54 15.62 -16.30
C ASP A 58 11.94 14.25 -16.65
N ILE A 59 10.88 14.24 -17.45
CA ILE A 59 10.14 13.05 -17.86
C ILE A 59 10.03 13.03 -19.38
N GLU A 60 10.52 11.99 -20.01
CA GLU A 60 10.41 11.85 -21.48
C GLU A 60 8.93 11.76 -21.89
N GLY A 61 8.52 12.68 -22.78
CA GLY A 61 7.13 12.80 -23.24
C GLY A 61 6.25 13.75 -22.41
N VAL A 62 6.77 14.39 -21.34
CA VAL A 62 6.07 15.40 -20.53
C VAL A 62 6.88 16.69 -20.50
N SER A 63 6.32 17.76 -21.03
CA SER A 63 6.99 19.05 -21.14
C SER A 63 6.90 19.85 -19.84
N LYS A 64 7.87 20.76 -19.64
CA LYS A 64 7.72 21.83 -18.64
C LYS A 64 6.71 22.85 -19.12
N VAL A 65 5.94 23.40 -18.20
CA VAL A 65 4.92 24.41 -18.48
C VAL A 65 5.20 25.67 -17.65
N ASP A 66 5.10 26.84 -18.28
CA ASP A 66 5.28 28.12 -17.58
C ASP A 66 4.04 28.49 -16.73
N ASN A 67 2.86 28.10 -17.18
CA ASN A 67 1.58 28.41 -16.53
C ASN A 67 0.84 27.12 -16.19
N ALA A 68 1.27 26.46 -15.11
CA ALA A 68 0.56 25.30 -14.61
C ALA A 68 -0.84 25.69 -14.09
N ILE A 69 -1.81 24.83 -14.33
CA ILE A 69 -3.20 25.03 -13.82
C ILE A 69 -3.34 24.76 -12.31
N GLY A 70 -2.28 24.30 -11.66
CA GLY A 70 -2.23 23.99 -10.23
C GLY A 70 -0.88 24.31 -9.62
N TYR A 71 -0.70 23.86 -8.38
CA TYR A 71 0.57 23.95 -7.66
C TYR A 71 1.28 22.60 -7.77
N TYR A 72 2.59 22.62 -7.90
CA TYR A 72 3.42 21.42 -7.97
C TYR A 72 4.66 21.57 -7.09
N GLY A 73 5.22 20.47 -6.66
CA GLY A 73 6.43 20.47 -5.83
C GLY A 73 6.85 19.06 -5.42
N LYS A 74 7.98 18.98 -4.72
CA LYS A 74 8.49 17.76 -4.13
C LYS A 74 8.31 17.78 -2.62
N SER A 75 7.77 16.70 -2.08
CA SER A 75 7.70 16.48 -0.63
C SER A 75 8.77 15.49 -0.22
N MET A 76 9.56 15.84 0.80
CA MET A 76 10.59 14.97 1.35
C MET A 76 10.03 14.20 2.54
N GLU A 77 9.98 12.88 2.42
CA GLU A 77 9.60 12.01 3.53
C GLU A 77 10.63 12.09 4.67
N LYS A 78 10.15 12.38 5.88
CA LYS A 78 10.95 12.46 7.12
C LYS A 78 11.00 11.14 7.87
N SER A 79 10.00 10.30 7.68
CA SER A 79 9.96 8.96 8.27
C SER A 79 11.13 8.12 7.76
N LYS A 80 11.65 7.26 8.62
CA LYS A 80 12.86 6.45 8.32
C LYS A 80 12.50 5.09 7.71
N ALA A 81 11.60 5.10 6.76
CA ALA A 81 11.14 3.92 6.02
C ALA A 81 10.83 4.30 4.57
N LYS A 82 10.44 3.33 3.77
CA LYS A 82 10.04 3.51 2.37
C LYS A 82 8.87 2.57 2.02
N ASP A 83 8.00 2.30 2.98
CA ASP A 83 6.86 1.41 2.80
C ASP A 83 5.54 2.18 2.71
N THR A 84 4.55 1.58 2.06
CA THR A 84 3.22 2.15 1.83
C THR A 84 2.57 2.67 3.12
N THR A 85 2.66 1.91 4.22
CA THR A 85 2.03 2.30 5.49
C THR A 85 2.64 3.59 6.04
N THR A 86 3.97 3.65 6.07
CA THR A 86 4.71 4.81 6.58
C THR A 86 4.48 6.04 5.71
N GLY A 87 4.54 5.91 4.38
CA GLY A 87 4.31 7.01 3.45
C GLY A 87 2.89 7.59 3.58
N HIS A 88 1.88 6.73 3.62
CA HIS A 88 0.49 7.19 3.82
C HIS A 88 0.26 7.86 5.18
N TRP A 89 0.87 7.33 6.26
CA TRP A 89 0.77 7.97 7.57
C TRP A 89 1.42 9.34 7.58
N GLU A 90 2.56 9.51 6.90
CA GLU A 90 3.22 10.81 6.81
C GLU A 90 2.43 11.80 5.97
N ILE A 91 1.84 11.38 4.86
CA ILE A 91 0.87 12.19 4.08
C ILE A 91 -0.28 12.65 4.99
N ALA A 92 -0.74 11.79 5.90
CA ALA A 92 -1.77 12.11 6.89
C ALA A 92 -1.26 12.88 8.12
N GLY A 93 0.01 13.30 8.14
CA GLY A 93 0.61 14.15 9.18
C GLY A 93 1.29 13.40 10.33
N LEU A 94 1.46 12.08 10.24
CA LEU A 94 2.10 11.26 11.27
C LEU A 94 3.49 10.78 10.84
N ILE A 95 4.55 11.40 11.36
CA ILE A 95 5.93 11.01 11.08
C ILE A 95 6.32 9.80 11.93
N SER A 96 6.69 8.71 11.27
CA SER A 96 7.19 7.49 11.91
C SER A 96 8.67 7.63 12.24
N LYS A 97 9.00 7.71 13.55
CA LYS A 97 10.38 7.89 14.01
C LYS A 97 11.26 6.64 13.84
N LYS A 98 10.64 5.47 13.77
CA LYS A 98 11.31 4.17 13.60
C LYS A 98 10.64 3.39 12.48
N PRO A 99 11.43 2.78 11.58
CA PRO A 99 10.87 1.87 10.60
C PRO A 99 10.25 0.65 11.30
N PHE A 100 9.34 -0.01 10.62
CA PHE A 100 8.90 -1.33 11.05
C PHE A 100 10.05 -2.33 10.93
N ASN A 101 10.10 -3.29 11.86
CA ASN A 101 11.13 -4.33 11.82
C ASN A 101 10.86 -5.33 10.70
N THR A 102 11.91 -5.80 10.04
CA THR A 102 11.86 -6.95 9.13
C THR A 102 12.52 -8.17 9.76
N TYR A 103 12.15 -9.36 9.30
CA TYR A 103 12.58 -10.62 9.91
C TYR A 103 13.22 -11.56 8.87
N PRO A 104 14.41 -11.20 8.33
CA PRO A 104 15.05 -11.95 7.25
C PRO A 104 15.48 -13.37 7.67
N ASN A 105 15.56 -13.65 8.96
CA ASN A 105 15.88 -14.97 9.51
C ASN A 105 14.67 -15.65 10.20
N GLY A 106 13.44 -15.13 9.96
CA GLY A 106 12.25 -15.55 10.69
C GLY A 106 12.09 -14.83 12.02
N PHE A 107 10.97 -15.05 12.68
CA PHE A 107 10.64 -14.42 13.97
C PHE A 107 11.43 -15.06 15.11
N PRO A 108 11.75 -14.29 16.17
CA PRO A 108 12.38 -14.82 17.37
C PRO A 108 11.58 -15.96 18.00
N GLN A 109 12.29 -16.89 18.61
CA GLN A 109 11.69 -18.11 19.17
C GLN A 109 10.59 -17.82 20.23
N ASN A 110 10.80 -16.79 21.08
CA ASN A 110 9.81 -16.39 22.08
C ASN A 110 8.49 -15.89 21.46
N THR A 111 8.54 -15.28 20.27
CA THR A 111 7.34 -14.85 19.53
C THR A 111 6.59 -16.06 18.99
N ILE A 112 7.30 -17.04 18.43
CA ILE A 112 6.72 -18.28 17.93
C ILE A 112 6.09 -19.08 19.08
N GLU A 113 6.79 -19.25 20.18
CA GLU A 113 6.26 -19.94 21.37
C GLU A 113 5.01 -19.27 21.94
N ALA A 114 4.95 -17.94 21.94
CA ALA A 114 3.78 -17.19 22.36
C ALA A 114 2.58 -17.44 21.41
N ILE A 115 2.79 -17.49 20.09
CA ILE A 115 1.77 -17.81 19.10
C ILE A 115 1.32 -19.27 19.26
N GLU A 116 2.22 -20.22 19.45
CA GLU A 116 1.89 -21.62 19.70
C GLU A 116 1.04 -21.78 20.97
N LYS A 117 1.45 -21.13 22.05
CA LYS A 117 0.72 -21.17 23.33
C LYS A 117 -0.68 -20.55 23.22
N MET A 118 -0.80 -19.45 22.52
CA MET A 118 -2.06 -18.73 22.32
C MET A 118 -3.03 -19.52 21.43
N SER A 119 -2.53 -20.11 20.35
CA SER A 119 -3.35 -20.84 19.38
C SER A 119 -3.60 -22.31 19.76
N GLY A 120 -2.76 -22.89 20.64
CA GLY A 120 -2.74 -24.33 20.92
C GLY A 120 -2.22 -25.18 19.75
N ARG A 121 -1.62 -24.57 18.73
CA ARG A 121 -1.15 -25.20 17.51
C ARG A 121 0.35 -25.01 17.34
N LYS A 122 1.04 -26.01 16.78
CA LYS A 122 2.45 -25.88 16.44
C LYS A 122 2.64 -24.96 15.24
N VAL A 123 3.79 -24.30 15.18
CA VAL A 123 4.21 -23.46 14.04
C VAL A 123 5.22 -24.22 13.20
N VAL A 124 5.03 -24.21 11.90
CA VAL A 124 5.97 -24.71 10.92
C VAL A 124 6.44 -23.58 10.01
N CYS A 125 7.58 -23.75 9.36
CA CYS A 125 8.29 -22.82 8.48
C CYS A 125 9.07 -21.74 9.24
N ASN A 126 8.46 -20.65 9.71
CA ASN A 126 9.08 -19.49 10.36
C ASN A 126 10.32 -18.94 9.64
N LYS A 127 10.21 -18.62 8.37
CA LYS A 127 11.28 -18.02 7.55
C LYS A 127 10.70 -17.19 6.41
N PRO A 128 11.51 -16.35 5.72
CA PRO A 128 11.09 -15.75 4.48
C PRO A 128 10.72 -16.79 3.43
N TYR A 129 9.56 -16.63 2.79
CA TYR A 129 9.07 -17.60 1.81
C TYR A 129 8.16 -16.95 0.77
N SER A 130 8.15 -17.52 -0.46
CA SER A 130 7.09 -17.28 -1.43
C SER A 130 5.79 -17.85 -0.90
N GLY A 131 4.76 -17.04 -0.91
CA GLY A 131 3.50 -17.47 -0.31
C GLY A 131 2.71 -18.51 -1.10
N THR A 132 3.11 -18.88 -2.33
CA THR A 132 2.60 -20.04 -3.08
C THR A 132 3.43 -21.28 -2.76
N GLU A 133 4.75 -21.18 -2.87
CA GLU A 133 5.67 -22.29 -2.59
C GLU A 133 5.57 -22.79 -1.14
N VAL A 134 5.38 -21.88 -0.16
CA VAL A 134 5.24 -22.28 1.25
C VAL A 134 4.06 -23.23 1.50
N ILE A 135 2.98 -23.06 0.74
CA ILE A 135 1.81 -23.95 0.83
C ILE A 135 2.18 -25.30 0.27
N ASP A 136 2.78 -25.38 -0.90
CA ASP A 136 3.16 -26.63 -1.54
C ASP A 136 4.14 -27.43 -0.65
N ASP A 137 5.07 -26.76 0.03
CA ASP A 137 6.09 -27.40 0.84
C ASP A 137 5.61 -27.83 2.25
N TYR A 138 4.66 -27.11 2.84
CA TYR A 138 4.26 -27.34 4.24
C TYR A 138 2.81 -27.81 4.44
N ALA A 139 1.98 -27.85 3.39
CA ALA A 139 0.59 -28.27 3.50
C ALA A 139 0.42 -29.70 4.01
N ASP A 140 1.22 -30.64 3.55
CA ASP A 140 1.17 -32.03 3.98
C ASP A 140 1.39 -32.17 5.50
N GLU A 141 2.29 -31.38 6.09
CA GLU A 141 2.52 -31.35 7.52
C GLU A 141 1.34 -30.71 8.27
N GLN A 142 0.82 -29.59 7.76
CA GLN A 142 -0.36 -28.93 8.33
C GLN A 142 -1.58 -29.84 8.31
N LEU A 143 -1.87 -30.49 7.19
CA LEU A 143 -3.01 -31.42 7.07
C LEU A 143 -2.92 -32.59 8.06
N LYS A 144 -1.71 -33.05 8.36
CA LYS A 144 -1.46 -34.17 9.27
C LYS A 144 -1.62 -33.80 10.74
N ASN A 145 -1.18 -32.62 11.15
CA ASN A 145 -1.05 -32.27 12.58
C ASN A 145 -1.77 -30.99 13.01
N GLY A 146 -2.38 -30.27 12.05
CA GLY A 146 -3.11 -29.02 12.32
C GLY A 146 -2.20 -27.82 12.65
N SER A 147 -0.94 -27.82 12.25
CA SER A 147 0.03 -26.72 12.47
C SER A 147 -0.38 -25.44 11.77
N LEU A 148 0.18 -24.31 12.20
CA LEU A 148 0.14 -23.03 11.49
C LEU A 148 1.37 -22.92 10.57
N ILE A 149 1.15 -22.60 9.31
CA ILE A 149 2.26 -22.27 8.41
C ILE A 149 2.57 -20.79 8.56
N VAL A 150 3.61 -20.46 9.36
CA VAL A 150 4.03 -19.07 9.61
C VAL A 150 5.23 -18.74 8.72
N TYR A 151 5.16 -17.61 8.02
CA TYR A 151 6.24 -17.13 7.19
C TYR A 151 6.25 -15.60 7.10
N THR A 152 7.29 -15.03 6.54
CA THR A 152 7.44 -13.60 6.31
C THR A 152 7.86 -13.32 4.86
N SER A 153 8.12 -12.07 4.52
CA SER A 153 8.69 -11.61 3.25
C SER A 153 9.75 -10.53 3.51
N ALA A 154 10.16 -9.79 2.48
CA ALA A 154 11.01 -8.62 2.64
C ALA A 154 10.31 -7.49 3.44
N ASP A 155 8.97 -7.46 3.39
CA ASP A 155 8.17 -6.51 4.17
C ASP A 155 8.12 -6.86 5.66
N SER A 156 7.65 -5.89 6.45
CA SER A 156 7.38 -6.07 7.88
C SER A 156 6.04 -6.78 8.12
N VAL A 157 5.98 -8.06 7.83
CA VAL A 157 4.73 -8.83 7.90
C VAL A 157 4.93 -10.20 8.54
N LEU A 158 3.94 -10.64 9.33
CA LEU A 158 3.77 -12.02 9.74
C LEU A 158 2.60 -12.61 8.96
N GLN A 159 2.81 -13.68 8.25
CA GLN A 159 1.78 -14.32 7.44
C GLN A 159 1.49 -15.72 7.99
N ILE A 160 0.21 -16.06 8.09
CA ILE A 160 -0.25 -17.37 8.56
C ILE A 160 -1.09 -18.00 7.46
N ALA A 161 -0.57 -19.04 6.82
CA ALA A 161 -1.35 -19.84 5.89
C ALA A 161 -2.00 -21.03 6.61
N ALA A 162 -3.26 -21.29 6.25
CA ALA A 162 -4.03 -22.40 6.82
C ALA A 162 -5.03 -22.97 5.81
N HIS A 163 -5.11 -24.30 5.78
CA HIS A 163 -6.15 -25.02 5.01
C HIS A 163 -7.50 -24.89 5.71
N GLU A 164 -8.51 -24.41 4.99
CA GLU A 164 -9.81 -24.05 5.57
C GLU A 164 -10.60 -25.23 6.18
N GLU A 165 -10.35 -26.45 5.72
CA GLU A 165 -10.96 -27.67 6.28
C GLU A 165 -10.28 -28.13 7.57
N ILE A 166 -9.06 -27.63 7.89
CA ILE A 166 -8.30 -27.99 9.09
C ILE A 166 -8.41 -26.89 10.15
N ILE A 167 -8.37 -25.64 9.73
CA ILE A 167 -8.48 -24.46 10.58
C ILE A 167 -9.55 -23.56 9.96
N SER A 168 -10.68 -23.43 10.66
CA SER A 168 -11.78 -22.63 10.14
C SER A 168 -11.35 -21.17 9.92
N ILE A 169 -12.04 -20.47 9.05
CA ILE A 169 -11.76 -19.07 8.76
C ILE A 169 -11.84 -18.21 10.02
N GLU A 170 -12.85 -18.44 10.84
CA GLU A 170 -13.06 -17.71 12.09
C GLU A 170 -11.92 -17.97 13.08
N GLU A 171 -11.44 -19.22 13.18
CA GLU A 171 -10.29 -19.57 14.00
C GLU A 171 -9.01 -18.90 13.47
N LEU A 172 -8.74 -18.98 12.16
CA LEU A 172 -7.58 -18.36 11.54
C LEU A 172 -7.57 -16.84 11.77
N TYR A 173 -8.71 -16.19 11.60
CA TYR A 173 -8.84 -14.74 11.81
C TYR A 173 -8.55 -14.38 13.27
N LYS A 174 -9.12 -15.10 14.23
CA LYS A 174 -8.84 -14.90 15.66
C LYS A 174 -7.37 -15.12 16.01
N ILE A 175 -6.74 -16.14 15.42
CA ILE A 175 -5.31 -16.39 15.60
C ILE A 175 -4.49 -15.23 15.05
N CYS A 176 -4.79 -14.71 13.85
CA CYS A 176 -4.07 -13.58 13.26
C CYS A 176 -4.23 -12.29 14.06
N GLU A 177 -5.44 -11.97 14.52
CA GLU A 177 -5.70 -10.83 15.39
C GLU A 177 -4.87 -10.89 16.68
N LYS A 178 -4.90 -12.03 17.38
CA LYS A 178 -4.10 -12.25 18.58
C LYS A 178 -2.58 -12.29 18.31
N SER A 179 -2.18 -12.79 17.17
CA SER A 179 -0.77 -12.74 16.75
C SER A 179 -0.28 -11.32 16.56
N LEU A 180 -1.12 -10.40 16.08
CA LEU A 180 -0.78 -8.98 16.00
C LEU A 180 -0.53 -8.39 17.39
N GLU A 181 -1.38 -8.72 18.39
CA GLU A 181 -1.17 -8.28 19.78
C GLU A 181 0.18 -8.80 20.34
N ILE A 182 0.51 -10.07 20.07
CA ILE A 182 1.80 -10.68 20.45
C ILE A 182 2.96 -10.00 19.74
N CYS A 183 2.85 -9.79 18.44
CA CYS A 183 3.88 -9.12 17.66
C CYS A 183 4.13 -7.69 18.15
N ASN A 184 3.11 -6.93 18.46
CA ASN A 184 3.25 -5.57 19.00
C ASN A 184 4.10 -5.51 20.28
N GLN A 185 4.14 -6.58 21.05
CA GLN A 185 4.91 -6.67 22.29
C GLN A 185 6.31 -7.24 22.11
N LEU A 186 6.47 -8.27 21.28
CA LEU A 186 7.70 -9.07 21.18
C LEU A 186 8.48 -8.84 19.87
N SER A 187 7.79 -8.64 18.79
CA SER A 187 8.38 -8.57 17.43
C SER A 187 7.51 -7.67 16.53
N PRO A 188 7.54 -6.34 16.74
CA PRO A 188 6.65 -5.42 16.03
C PRO A 188 6.70 -5.58 14.51
N VAL A 189 5.52 -5.72 13.89
CA VAL A 189 5.31 -5.81 12.43
C VAL A 189 4.28 -4.78 11.99
N ALA A 190 4.30 -4.38 10.73
CA ALA A 190 3.27 -3.51 10.17
C ALA A 190 1.89 -4.18 10.10
N ARG A 191 1.87 -5.50 9.85
CA ARG A 191 0.61 -6.27 9.75
C ARG A 191 0.81 -7.76 9.94
N VAL A 192 -0.27 -8.42 10.35
CA VAL A 192 -0.42 -9.88 10.31
C VAL A 192 -1.44 -10.24 9.23
N ILE A 193 -1.14 -11.24 8.40
CA ILE A 193 -1.97 -11.59 7.25
C ILE A 193 -2.49 -13.02 7.38
N ALA A 194 -3.81 -13.17 7.37
CA ALA A 194 -4.47 -14.46 7.20
C ALA A 194 -4.43 -14.87 5.71
N ARG A 195 -3.89 -16.05 5.43
CA ARG A 195 -3.73 -16.61 4.09
C ARG A 195 -4.42 -17.98 3.97
N PRO A 196 -5.76 -18.02 3.97
CA PRO A 196 -6.48 -19.27 3.81
C PRO A 196 -6.25 -19.88 2.42
N TYR A 197 -6.25 -21.22 2.36
CA TYR A 197 -6.14 -21.96 1.12
C TYR A 197 -6.99 -23.23 1.17
N LEU A 198 -7.26 -23.80 0.00
CA LEU A 198 -7.95 -25.07 -0.22
C LEU A 198 -7.21 -25.89 -1.28
N GLY A 199 -7.65 -27.13 -1.44
CA GLY A 199 -7.15 -28.05 -2.46
C GLY A 199 -6.40 -29.24 -1.86
N GLU A 200 -5.76 -29.99 -2.73
CA GLU A 200 -5.02 -31.20 -2.39
C GLU A 200 -3.60 -31.13 -2.96
N LYS A 201 -2.77 -32.08 -2.58
CA LYS A 201 -1.35 -32.12 -2.98
C LYS A 201 -1.15 -31.92 -4.49
N GLY A 202 -0.35 -30.92 -4.83
CA GLY A 202 -0.06 -30.52 -6.21
C GLY A 202 -1.10 -29.59 -6.83
N ASN A 203 -2.17 -29.22 -6.11
CA ASN A 203 -3.21 -28.29 -6.61
C ASN A 203 -3.78 -27.41 -5.48
N TYR A 204 -2.92 -26.97 -4.56
CA TYR A 204 -3.34 -26.01 -3.54
C TYR A 204 -3.56 -24.62 -4.12
N LYS A 205 -4.63 -23.94 -3.70
CA LYS A 205 -4.98 -22.59 -4.15
C LYS A 205 -5.38 -21.72 -2.98
N ARG A 206 -4.81 -20.52 -2.93
CA ARG A 206 -5.27 -19.49 -2.00
C ARG A 206 -6.69 -19.10 -2.33
N THR A 207 -7.48 -18.88 -1.28
CA THR A 207 -8.85 -18.40 -1.44
C THR A 207 -8.90 -16.88 -1.38
N GLU A 208 -10.04 -16.31 -1.75
CA GLU A 208 -10.28 -14.85 -1.68
C GLU A 208 -10.47 -14.34 -0.26
N ARG A 209 -10.52 -15.24 0.74
CA ARG A 209 -10.71 -14.93 2.16
C ARG A 209 -9.43 -14.50 2.87
N ARG A 210 -8.50 -13.88 2.13
CA ARG A 210 -7.36 -13.18 2.72
C ARG A 210 -7.88 -12.04 3.60
N HIS A 211 -7.26 -11.87 4.77
CA HIS A 211 -7.54 -10.73 5.64
C HIS A 211 -6.25 -10.20 6.26
N ASP A 212 -6.07 -8.88 6.19
CA ASP A 212 -4.89 -8.19 6.72
C ASP A 212 -5.27 -7.49 8.04
N TYR A 213 -4.54 -7.77 9.10
CA TYR A 213 -4.62 -7.11 10.41
C TYR A 213 -3.47 -6.12 10.51
N SER A 214 -3.75 -4.85 10.28
CA SER A 214 -2.75 -3.79 10.30
C SER A 214 -2.62 -3.17 11.68
N VAL A 215 -1.42 -2.70 12.02
CA VAL A 215 -1.21 -1.86 13.20
C VAL A 215 -1.87 -0.51 12.97
N PRO A 216 -2.67 -0.01 13.92
CA PRO A 216 -3.22 1.34 13.78
C PRO A 216 -2.11 2.39 13.85
N PRO A 217 -2.32 3.59 13.28
CA PRO A 217 -1.41 4.71 13.41
C PRO A 217 -1.05 4.97 14.87
N SER A 218 0.25 5.23 15.14
CA SER A 218 0.77 5.41 16.49
C SER A 218 0.39 6.76 17.15
N GLY A 219 -0.35 7.58 16.43
CA GLY A 219 -0.79 8.91 16.87
C GLY A 219 -1.95 9.43 16.05
N GLU A 220 -2.43 10.61 16.41
CA GLU A 220 -3.52 11.28 15.72
C GLU A 220 -3.12 11.71 14.31
N THR A 221 -3.94 11.36 13.34
CA THR A 221 -3.76 11.69 11.92
C THR A 221 -4.73 12.79 11.46
N MET A 222 -4.55 13.29 10.25
CA MET A 222 -5.50 14.17 9.58
C MET A 222 -6.89 13.52 9.49
N LEU A 223 -6.97 12.20 9.29
CA LEU A 223 -8.23 11.47 9.20
C LEU A 223 -9.03 11.55 10.50
N ASP A 224 -8.34 11.38 11.64
CA ASP A 224 -8.96 11.50 12.96
C ASP A 224 -9.53 12.90 13.20
N ARG A 225 -8.77 13.92 12.81
CA ARG A 225 -9.20 15.32 13.01
C ARG A 225 -10.42 15.66 12.18
N ILE A 226 -10.47 15.19 10.94
CA ILE A 226 -11.62 15.42 10.05
C ILE A 226 -12.84 14.68 10.60
N SER A 227 -12.71 13.40 10.92
CA SER A 227 -13.84 12.59 11.42
C SER A 227 -14.37 13.05 12.78
N LYS A 228 -13.50 13.48 13.70
CA LYS A 228 -13.89 14.08 14.99
C LYS A 228 -14.67 15.39 14.85
N ASN A 229 -14.52 16.08 13.72
CA ASN A 229 -15.32 17.27 13.38
C ASN A 229 -16.60 16.93 12.60
N ASN A 230 -17.03 15.68 12.61
CA ASN A 230 -18.22 15.16 11.93
C ASN A 230 -18.20 15.38 10.41
N LEU A 231 -17.03 15.43 9.80
CA LEU A 231 -16.86 15.45 8.36
C LEU A 231 -16.57 14.04 7.86
N PRO A 232 -17.11 13.63 6.70
CA PRO A 232 -16.84 12.33 6.14
C PRO A 232 -15.38 12.18 5.73
N VAL A 233 -14.84 10.99 5.96
CA VAL A 233 -13.54 10.51 5.46
C VAL A 233 -13.81 9.22 4.72
N ILE A 234 -13.74 9.28 3.40
CA ILE A 234 -14.00 8.14 2.51
C ILE A 234 -12.67 7.51 2.14
N GLY A 235 -12.44 6.27 2.57
CA GLY A 235 -11.30 5.47 2.18
C GLY A 235 -11.60 4.61 0.95
N ILE A 236 -10.77 4.69 -0.09
CA ILE A 236 -10.88 3.93 -1.34
C ILE A 236 -9.58 3.15 -1.58
N GLY A 237 -9.71 1.90 -2.00
CA GLY A 237 -8.58 1.01 -2.18
C GLY A 237 -8.06 0.48 -0.84
N LYS A 238 -6.74 0.44 -0.67
CA LYS A 238 -6.09 -0.02 0.58
C LYS A 238 -6.13 0.99 1.73
N THR A 239 -6.66 2.18 1.54
CA THR A 239 -6.59 3.26 2.54
C THR A 239 -7.11 2.81 3.91
N SER A 240 -8.25 2.11 3.95
CA SER A 240 -8.79 1.61 5.22
C SER A 240 -7.87 0.58 5.90
N ASP A 241 -7.23 -0.29 5.14
CA ASP A 241 -6.31 -1.31 5.68
C ASP A 241 -5.02 -0.65 6.20
N ILE A 242 -4.51 0.36 5.49
CA ILE A 242 -3.30 1.12 5.85
C ILE A 242 -3.47 1.86 7.19
N PHE A 243 -4.66 2.39 7.43
CA PHE A 243 -5.00 3.11 8.66
C PHE A 243 -5.70 2.21 9.70
N ALA A 244 -5.82 0.90 9.47
CA ALA A 244 -6.57 -0.03 10.33
C ALA A 244 -7.99 0.47 10.65
N GLY A 245 -8.63 1.15 9.69
CA GLY A 245 -9.94 1.76 9.84
C GLY A 245 -10.00 3.03 10.68
N VAL A 246 -8.89 3.45 11.31
CA VAL A 246 -8.86 4.60 12.21
C VAL A 246 -9.07 5.90 11.42
N GLY A 247 -10.02 6.72 11.86
CA GLY A 247 -10.38 7.98 11.21
C GLY A 247 -11.17 7.85 9.90
N ILE A 248 -11.43 6.64 9.40
CA ILE A 248 -12.23 6.37 8.21
C ILE A 248 -13.71 6.27 8.61
N THR A 249 -14.56 7.12 8.06
CA THR A 249 -16.01 7.10 8.33
C THR A 249 -16.78 6.22 7.36
N GLU A 250 -16.25 6.06 6.14
CA GLU A 250 -16.80 5.19 5.11
C GLU A 250 -15.69 4.48 4.33
N ASN A 251 -15.76 3.15 4.25
CA ASN A 251 -14.81 2.31 3.52
C ASN A 251 -15.44 1.80 2.22
N ARG A 252 -14.96 2.29 1.07
CA ARG A 252 -15.35 1.82 -0.28
C ARG A 252 -14.65 0.52 -0.68
N LYS A 253 -13.94 -0.11 0.26
CA LYS A 253 -13.23 -1.38 0.12
C LYS A 253 -12.05 -1.32 -0.87
N THR A 254 -11.32 -2.42 -0.93
CA THR A 254 -10.22 -2.61 -1.88
C THR A 254 -10.72 -2.53 -3.32
N ASN A 255 -9.85 -2.09 -4.21
CA ASN A 255 -10.13 -1.97 -5.63
C ASN A 255 -9.87 -3.31 -6.33
N LYS A 256 -10.63 -3.62 -7.35
CA LYS A 256 -10.35 -4.75 -8.26
C LYS A 256 -9.11 -4.46 -9.10
N ASN A 257 -8.94 -3.22 -9.51
CA ASN A 257 -7.82 -2.65 -10.25
C ASN A 257 -7.84 -1.12 -10.08
N ASN A 258 -6.86 -0.41 -10.66
CA ASN A 258 -6.80 1.05 -10.59
C ASN A 258 -8.05 1.72 -11.18
N LEU A 259 -8.59 1.21 -12.29
CA LEU A 259 -9.80 1.77 -12.91
C LEU A 259 -11.00 1.73 -11.96
N ASP A 260 -11.24 0.62 -11.26
CA ASP A 260 -12.29 0.53 -10.22
C ASP A 260 -12.08 1.57 -9.10
N GLY A 261 -10.81 1.82 -8.72
CA GLY A 261 -10.47 2.87 -7.75
C GLY A 261 -10.76 4.28 -8.27
N ILE A 262 -10.46 4.55 -9.53
CA ILE A 262 -10.75 5.81 -10.21
C ILE A 262 -12.26 6.04 -10.27
N GLU A 263 -13.05 5.06 -10.72
CA GLU A 263 -14.50 5.13 -10.80
C GLU A 263 -15.15 5.37 -9.42
N LYS A 264 -14.68 4.66 -8.38
CA LYS A 264 -15.12 4.89 -7.00
C LYS A 264 -14.80 6.30 -6.52
N THR A 265 -13.65 6.86 -6.91
CA THR A 265 -13.23 8.21 -6.56
C THR A 265 -14.14 9.24 -7.24
N ILE A 266 -14.40 9.11 -8.54
CA ILE A 266 -15.31 9.98 -9.28
C ILE A 266 -16.72 9.93 -8.67
N LYS A 267 -17.20 8.74 -8.34
CA LYS A 267 -18.49 8.55 -7.67
C LYS A 267 -18.52 9.25 -6.32
N ALA A 268 -17.50 9.11 -5.49
CA ALA A 268 -17.41 9.78 -4.18
C ALA A 268 -17.38 11.30 -4.32
N ILE A 269 -16.67 11.85 -5.32
CA ILE A 269 -16.65 13.28 -5.62
C ILE A 269 -18.06 13.82 -5.89
N LYS A 270 -18.89 13.06 -6.60
CA LYS A 270 -20.28 13.44 -6.94
C LYS A 270 -21.24 13.27 -5.77
N GLU A 271 -20.93 12.41 -4.80
CA GLU A 271 -21.83 12.06 -3.69
C GLU A 271 -21.67 12.93 -2.44
N ILE A 272 -20.47 13.46 -2.16
CA ILE A 272 -20.23 14.25 -0.95
C ILE A 272 -20.05 15.74 -1.26
N GLU A 273 -20.52 16.58 -0.36
CA GLU A 273 -20.36 18.04 -0.45
C GLU A 273 -19.16 18.56 0.34
N SER A 274 -18.72 17.84 1.35
CA SER A 274 -17.59 18.22 2.21
C SER A 274 -16.87 17.00 2.77
N GLY A 275 -15.61 17.17 3.22
CA GLY A 275 -14.82 16.10 3.83
C GLY A 275 -13.62 15.67 2.99
N LEU A 276 -13.13 14.46 3.22
CA LEU A 276 -11.95 13.91 2.57
C LEU A 276 -12.29 12.65 1.78
N ILE A 277 -11.88 12.59 0.54
CA ILE A 277 -11.81 11.36 -0.26
C ILE A 277 -10.33 10.99 -0.37
N PHE A 278 -9.94 9.85 0.20
CA PHE A 278 -8.56 9.38 0.21
C PHE A 278 -8.47 8.06 -0.56
N THR A 279 -7.88 8.12 -1.73
CA THR A 279 -7.78 6.98 -2.67
C THR A 279 -6.34 6.49 -2.77
N ASN A 280 -6.15 5.17 -2.64
CA ASN A 280 -4.91 4.49 -2.97
C ASN A 280 -5.11 3.66 -4.25
N LEU A 281 -4.29 3.93 -5.28
CA LEU A 281 -4.24 3.20 -6.55
C LEU A 281 -3.07 2.21 -6.52
N VAL A 282 -3.30 1.05 -5.95
CA VAL A 282 -2.25 0.08 -5.53
C VAL A 282 -1.63 -0.73 -6.68
N ASP A 283 -2.26 -0.83 -7.85
CA ASP A 283 -1.73 -1.64 -8.95
C ASP A 283 -0.38 -1.09 -9.46
N PHE A 284 -0.15 0.21 -9.34
CA PHE A 284 1.12 0.82 -9.72
C PHE A 284 2.28 0.17 -8.99
N ASP A 285 2.15 -0.04 -7.69
CA ASP A 285 3.12 -0.75 -6.87
C ASP A 285 3.07 -2.27 -7.10
N MET A 286 1.89 -2.87 -6.83
CA MET A 286 1.73 -4.31 -6.70
C MET A 286 1.90 -5.06 -8.03
N LEU A 287 1.38 -4.52 -9.14
CA LEU A 287 1.39 -5.19 -10.44
C LEU A 287 2.56 -4.74 -11.33
N TYR A 288 3.05 -3.51 -11.15
CA TYR A 288 4.02 -2.93 -12.08
C TYR A 288 5.36 -2.63 -11.43
N GLY A 289 5.41 -1.95 -10.28
CA GLY A 289 6.64 -1.63 -9.55
C GLY A 289 7.38 -2.90 -9.12
N HIS A 290 6.81 -3.65 -8.20
CA HIS A 290 7.39 -4.90 -7.68
C HIS A 290 7.63 -5.98 -8.75
N ARG A 291 6.86 -5.99 -9.83
CA ARG A 291 7.02 -6.95 -10.94
C ARG A 291 7.92 -6.43 -12.05
N ARG A 292 8.43 -5.21 -11.91
CA ARG A 292 9.33 -4.59 -12.87
C ARG A 292 8.73 -4.48 -14.28
N ASP A 293 7.42 -4.26 -14.34
CA ASP A 293 6.68 -4.07 -15.60
C ASP A 293 6.56 -2.59 -15.94
N ALA A 294 7.64 -2.02 -16.48
CA ALA A 294 7.68 -0.63 -16.89
C ALA A 294 6.60 -0.27 -17.93
N LYS A 295 6.28 -1.20 -18.84
CA LYS A 295 5.27 -0.96 -19.87
C LYS A 295 3.86 -0.95 -19.28
N GLY A 296 3.54 -1.87 -18.39
CA GLY A 296 2.27 -1.89 -17.67
C GLY A 296 2.09 -0.66 -16.81
N TYR A 297 3.14 -0.21 -16.13
CA TYR A 297 3.16 1.02 -15.33
C TYR A 297 2.82 2.25 -16.19
N LYS A 298 3.52 2.42 -17.33
CA LYS A 298 3.22 3.48 -18.32
C LYS A 298 1.74 3.46 -18.73
N ASN A 299 1.24 2.32 -19.17
CA ASN A 299 -0.14 2.21 -19.64
C ASN A 299 -1.15 2.60 -18.55
N ALA A 300 -0.89 2.21 -17.31
CA ALA A 300 -1.74 2.56 -16.17
C ALA A 300 -1.71 4.06 -15.84
N LEU A 301 -0.55 4.72 -15.94
CA LEU A 301 -0.43 6.18 -15.79
C LEU A 301 -1.18 6.91 -16.88
N GLU A 302 -1.01 6.51 -18.14
CA GLU A 302 -1.70 7.09 -19.28
C GLU A 302 -3.22 6.86 -19.22
N GLU A 303 -3.67 5.75 -18.64
CA GLU A 303 -5.08 5.50 -18.37
C GLU A 303 -5.59 6.43 -17.26
N PHE A 304 -4.91 6.52 -16.14
CA PHE A 304 -5.26 7.43 -15.03
C PHE A 304 -5.35 8.89 -15.48
N ASP A 305 -4.38 9.36 -16.25
CA ASP A 305 -4.34 10.75 -16.76
C ASP A 305 -5.62 11.14 -17.52
N LYS A 306 -6.23 10.21 -18.25
CA LYS A 306 -7.47 10.46 -19.02
C LYS A 306 -8.69 10.79 -18.15
N TYR A 307 -8.71 10.33 -16.90
CA TYR A 307 -9.83 10.55 -15.98
C TYR A 307 -9.68 11.82 -15.12
N ILE A 308 -8.51 12.45 -15.12
CA ILE A 308 -8.26 13.69 -14.35
C ILE A 308 -9.26 14.79 -14.71
N PRO A 309 -9.56 15.08 -15.99
CA PRO A 309 -10.56 16.10 -16.34
C PRO A 309 -11.93 15.83 -15.72
N GLU A 310 -12.45 14.60 -15.78
CA GLU A 310 -13.76 14.28 -15.20
C GLU A 310 -13.75 14.48 -13.68
N MET A 311 -12.66 14.17 -12.99
CA MET A 311 -12.55 14.43 -11.55
C MET A 311 -12.60 15.92 -11.25
N ILE A 312 -11.83 16.73 -11.98
CA ILE A 312 -11.74 18.20 -11.76
C ILE A 312 -13.06 18.89 -12.12
N GLU A 313 -13.73 18.49 -13.20
CA GLU A 313 -15.03 19.06 -13.63
C GLU A 313 -16.15 18.87 -12.59
N ASN A 314 -16.02 17.89 -11.70
CA ASN A 314 -16.98 17.64 -10.62
C ASN A 314 -16.58 18.26 -9.28
N LEU A 315 -15.56 19.11 -9.26
CA LEU A 315 -15.12 19.87 -8.09
C LEU A 315 -15.59 21.32 -8.15
N ASN A 316 -15.75 21.95 -7.00
CA ASN A 316 -16.01 23.38 -6.88
C ASN A 316 -14.67 24.15 -6.79
N GLU A 317 -14.70 25.46 -7.02
CA GLU A 317 -13.49 26.32 -6.97
C GLU A 317 -12.76 26.28 -5.62
N GLU A 318 -13.45 26.00 -4.53
CA GLU A 318 -12.88 25.94 -3.18
C GLU A 318 -12.45 24.52 -2.77
N ASP A 319 -12.71 23.49 -3.59
CA ASP A 319 -12.32 22.12 -3.33
C ASP A 319 -10.81 21.92 -3.62
N LEU A 320 -10.20 20.98 -2.94
CA LEU A 320 -8.79 20.66 -3.09
C LEU A 320 -8.62 19.30 -3.80
N PHE A 321 -7.86 19.29 -4.88
CA PHE A 321 -7.50 18.07 -5.61
C PHE A 321 -6.00 17.86 -5.58
N ILE A 322 -5.55 16.72 -5.03
CA ILE A 322 -4.15 16.39 -4.84
C ILE A 322 -3.85 15.02 -5.46
N ILE A 323 -2.81 14.96 -6.28
CA ILE A 323 -2.18 13.71 -6.74
C ILE A 323 -0.79 13.66 -6.14
N THR A 324 -0.44 12.54 -5.49
CA THR A 324 0.86 12.34 -4.87
C THR A 324 1.28 10.87 -4.94
N ALA A 325 2.51 10.57 -4.51
CA ALA A 325 2.98 9.23 -4.22
C ALA A 325 3.36 9.12 -2.73
N ASP A 326 3.43 7.91 -2.25
CA ASP A 326 3.80 7.59 -0.85
C ASP A 326 5.26 7.13 -0.73
N HIS A 327 5.83 6.57 -1.78
CA HIS A 327 7.23 6.18 -1.96
C HIS A 327 7.52 5.98 -3.46
N GLY A 328 8.70 5.48 -3.82
CA GLY A 328 9.00 4.97 -5.15
C GLY A 328 9.00 3.44 -5.22
N CYS A 329 8.89 2.90 -6.42
CA CYS A 329 9.23 1.51 -6.76
C CYS A 329 9.63 1.44 -8.23
N ASP A 330 10.86 1.87 -8.50
CA ASP A 330 11.38 2.03 -9.87
C ASP A 330 11.50 0.67 -10.58
N PRO A 331 10.64 0.37 -11.57
CA PRO A 331 10.61 -0.94 -12.24
C PRO A 331 11.87 -1.20 -13.08
N THR A 332 12.71 -0.19 -13.28
CA THR A 332 13.94 -0.28 -14.06
C THR A 332 15.20 -0.40 -13.20
N TYR A 333 15.06 -0.11 -11.89
CA TYR A 333 16.15 -0.19 -10.94
C TYR A 333 16.44 -1.63 -10.48
N LYS A 334 17.58 -1.85 -9.83
CA LYS A 334 17.94 -3.17 -9.30
C LYS A 334 16.97 -3.62 -8.19
N GLY A 335 16.66 -4.91 -8.15
CA GLY A 335 15.73 -5.45 -7.16
C GLY A 335 14.26 -5.20 -7.52
N SER A 336 13.39 -5.48 -6.57
CA SER A 336 11.93 -5.33 -6.70
C SER A 336 11.32 -4.74 -5.42
N ASP A 337 12.13 -4.08 -4.60
CA ASP A 337 11.71 -3.42 -3.36
C ASP A 337 11.33 -1.96 -3.65
N HIS A 338 10.62 -1.35 -2.71
CA HIS A 338 10.34 0.09 -2.71
C HIS A 338 11.63 0.91 -2.76
N THR A 339 11.56 2.11 -3.31
CA THR A 339 12.69 3.01 -3.43
C THR A 339 12.45 4.32 -2.69
N ARG A 340 13.54 4.88 -2.10
CA ARG A 340 13.53 6.08 -1.27
C ARG A 340 13.50 7.32 -2.15
N GLU A 341 12.30 7.80 -2.49
CA GLU A 341 12.05 8.89 -3.44
C GLU A 341 11.17 10.01 -2.87
N TYR A 342 11.22 11.17 -3.55
CA TYR A 342 10.24 12.24 -3.35
C TYR A 342 8.86 11.79 -3.79
#